data_e0ab2112f4194ed96fcaa773692725db
#
_entry.id   e0ab2112f4194ed96fcaa773692725db
#
_cell.length_a   1.000
_cell.length_b   1.000
_cell.length_c   1.000
_cell.angle_alpha   90.00
_cell.angle_beta   90.00
_cell.angle_gamma   90.00
#
_symmetry.space_group_name_H-M   'P 1'
#
loop_
_entity.id
_entity.type
_entity.pdbx_description
1 polymer ?
#
loop_
_entity_poly.entity_id
_entity_poly.type
_entity_poly.pdbx_seq_one_letter_code
_entity_poly.pdbx_strand_id
1 'polypeptide(L)'
;MSLLQLLQQETGKIGLLIDPDKTNARCDLTKLIEKCNQSIVDYLLIGGSKVQTGDFHNVIQHVKSISKKPIIIFPGDAKQVSKYGDALLFLQLISGRNPDYLIEQQVKSAQAVIDSGIECIPTSYVLLDGENNSSVAKVSQTTPIKQTELDIILSTALAGQLLGHQLLYLEAGSGAKVPVSLETIQLIKSKTKQALIVGGGIKKIETIQAMQALGVNLIVIGTAFEENPSFFEVLPKEQ
;
A
#
# COMPACT_ATOMS: atom_id res chain seq x y z
N MET A 1 7.91 19.12 6.00
CA MET A 1 6.68 18.68 5.30
C MET A 1 6.40 17.26 5.75
N SER A 2 5.18 16.93 6.16
CA SER A 2 4.81 15.58 6.55
C SER A 2 4.73 14.67 5.33
N LEU A 3 4.83 13.35 5.51
CA LEU A 3 4.74 12.40 4.41
C LEU A 3 3.34 12.39 3.79
N LEU A 4 2.30 12.58 4.61
CA LEU A 4 0.95 12.77 4.12
C LEU A 4 0.84 13.99 3.18
N GLN A 5 1.44 15.13 3.55
CA GLN A 5 1.43 16.31 2.69
C GLN A 5 2.13 16.05 1.35
N LEU A 6 3.25 15.32 1.36
CA LEU A 6 3.91 14.89 0.12
C LEU A 6 2.99 14.02 -0.74
N LEU A 7 2.39 12.98 -0.16
CA LEU A 7 1.47 12.09 -0.86
C LEU A 7 0.22 12.80 -1.40
N GLN A 8 -0.24 13.87 -0.74
CA GLN A 8 -1.38 14.67 -1.21
C GLN A 8 -1.03 15.59 -2.38
N GLN A 9 0.19 16.10 -2.43
CA GLN A 9 0.65 17.05 -3.44
C GLN A 9 1.22 16.39 -4.69
N GLU A 10 1.86 15.23 -4.52
CA GLU A 10 2.53 14.51 -5.58
C GLU A 10 1.60 13.50 -6.27
N THR A 11 1.81 13.29 -7.55
CA THR A 11 1.11 12.27 -8.35
C THR A 11 2.12 11.43 -9.14
N GLY A 12 1.71 10.23 -9.54
CA GLY A 12 2.53 9.36 -10.38
C GLY A 12 3.68 8.67 -9.64
N LYS A 13 3.75 8.79 -8.32
CA LYS A 13 4.82 8.19 -7.51
C LYS A 13 4.72 6.67 -7.47
N ILE A 14 5.87 6.02 -7.37
CA ILE A 14 5.99 4.57 -7.35
C ILE A 14 6.43 4.10 -5.97
N GLY A 15 5.63 3.21 -5.39
CA GLY A 15 5.94 2.50 -4.15
C GLY A 15 6.27 1.04 -4.41
N LEU A 16 7.34 0.54 -3.77
CA LEU A 16 7.63 -0.89 -3.74
C LEU A 16 7.13 -1.49 -2.44
N LEU A 17 6.21 -2.46 -2.54
CA LEU A 17 5.76 -3.24 -1.38
C LEU A 17 6.71 -4.41 -1.14
N ILE A 18 7.27 -4.46 0.06
CA ILE A 18 8.17 -5.50 0.53
C ILE A 18 7.48 -6.25 1.67
N ASP A 19 7.25 -7.55 1.45
CA ASP A 19 6.78 -8.47 2.49
C ASP A 19 8.01 -9.08 3.19
N PRO A 20 8.23 -8.78 4.49
CA PRO A 20 9.41 -9.28 5.21
C PRO A 20 9.52 -10.80 5.25
N ASP A 21 8.39 -11.52 5.22
CA ASP A 21 8.38 -12.99 5.27
C ASP A 21 8.81 -13.63 3.95
N LYS A 22 8.66 -12.91 2.84
CA LYS A 22 9.08 -13.38 1.52
C LYS A 22 10.57 -13.09 1.25
N THR A 23 11.16 -12.14 1.93
CA THR A 23 12.58 -11.79 1.83
C THR A 23 13.40 -12.59 2.86
N ASN A 24 13.64 -13.87 2.59
CA ASN A 24 14.13 -14.87 3.56
C ASN A 24 15.58 -14.73 4.04
N ALA A 25 16.36 -13.75 3.56
CA ALA A 25 17.71 -13.49 4.05
C ALA A 25 18.02 -12.01 4.13
N ARG A 26 18.61 -11.55 5.24
CA ARG A 26 19.09 -10.16 5.38
C ARG A 26 19.93 -9.67 4.21
N CYS A 27 20.71 -10.56 3.60
CA CYS A 27 21.54 -10.25 2.44
C CYS A 27 20.71 -9.93 1.19
N ASP A 28 19.58 -10.62 0.99
CA ASP A 28 18.70 -10.37 -0.15
C ASP A 28 17.90 -9.09 0.03
N LEU A 29 17.45 -8.82 1.26
CA LEU A 29 16.78 -7.56 1.60
C LEU A 29 17.71 -6.35 1.43
N THR A 30 18.97 -6.45 1.88
CA THR A 30 19.97 -5.39 1.71
C THR A 30 20.18 -5.06 0.24
N LYS A 31 20.45 -6.08 -0.60
CA LYS A 31 20.65 -5.91 -2.05
C LYS A 31 19.41 -5.31 -2.73
N LEU A 32 18.22 -5.72 -2.28
CA LEU A 32 16.97 -5.19 -2.77
C LEU A 32 16.87 -3.68 -2.51
N ILE A 33 17.12 -3.26 -1.26
CA ILE A 33 17.05 -1.84 -0.88
C ILE A 33 18.11 -1.01 -1.61
N GLU A 34 19.34 -1.54 -1.78
CA GLU A 34 20.38 -0.88 -2.55
C GLU A 34 19.98 -0.64 -4.01
N LYS A 35 19.32 -1.62 -4.66
CA LYS A 35 18.74 -1.47 -5.99
C LYS A 35 17.63 -0.41 -6.00
N CYS A 36 16.72 -0.43 -5.01
CA CYS A 36 15.67 0.57 -4.89
C CYS A 36 16.22 1.98 -4.74
N ASN A 37 17.33 2.16 -4.02
CA ASN A 37 17.98 3.47 -3.86
C ASN A 37 18.42 4.08 -5.20
N GLN A 38 18.70 3.24 -6.22
CA GLN A 38 19.17 3.64 -7.54
C GLN A 38 18.06 3.63 -8.60
N SER A 39 16.86 3.16 -8.25
CA SER A 39 15.73 3.01 -9.16
C SER A 39 14.79 4.22 -9.12
N ILE A 40 13.73 4.16 -9.93
CA ILE A 40 12.63 5.13 -9.96
C ILE A 40 11.64 4.97 -8.80
N VAL A 41 11.84 4.01 -7.89
CA VAL A 41 11.00 3.86 -6.70
C VAL A 41 11.11 5.10 -5.83
N ASP A 42 9.98 5.70 -5.46
CA ASP A 42 9.92 6.87 -4.60
C ASP A 42 9.77 6.49 -3.13
N TYR A 43 9.00 5.44 -2.84
CA TYR A 43 8.64 5.00 -1.47
C TYR A 43 8.81 3.50 -1.30
N LEU A 44 9.26 3.09 -0.12
CA LEU A 44 9.22 1.68 0.30
C LEU A 44 8.02 1.47 1.21
N LEU A 45 7.13 0.54 0.84
CA LEU A 45 6.05 0.09 1.72
C LEU A 45 6.49 -1.23 2.34
N ILE A 46 6.47 -1.35 3.66
CA ILE A 46 6.93 -2.57 4.35
C ILE A 46 5.83 -3.12 5.22
N GLY A 47 5.46 -4.36 4.98
CA GLY A 47 4.45 -5.09 5.71
C GLY A 47 3.93 -6.29 4.95
N GLY A 48 3.08 -7.07 5.58
CA GLY A 48 2.47 -8.26 4.98
C GLY A 48 1.28 -8.72 5.80
N SER A 49 0.42 -9.56 5.21
CA SER A 49 -0.82 -10.02 5.83
C SER A 49 -0.61 -10.76 7.15
N LYS A 50 0.54 -11.40 7.34
CA LYS A 50 1.01 -12.01 8.60
C LYS A 50 2.53 -11.96 8.57
N VAL A 51 3.14 -11.29 9.51
CA VAL A 51 4.59 -11.37 9.73
C VAL A 51 4.85 -12.46 10.74
N GLN A 52 5.38 -13.60 10.30
CA GLN A 52 5.66 -14.79 11.12
C GLN A 52 7.12 -14.85 11.56
N THR A 53 8.02 -14.28 10.80
CA THR A 53 9.47 -14.38 11.01
C THR A 53 10.04 -13.10 11.59
N GLY A 54 10.59 -13.24 12.79
CA GLY A 54 11.44 -12.23 13.40
C GLY A 54 10.70 -11.04 14.01
N ASP A 55 11.49 -10.11 14.52
CA ASP A 55 11.03 -8.86 15.06
C ASP A 55 10.85 -7.85 13.90
N PHE A 56 9.61 -7.52 13.57
CA PHE A 56 9.26 -6.53 12.56
C PHE A 56 9.99 -5.20 12.76
N HIS A 57 10.13 -4.79 14.02
CA HIS A 57 10.85 -3.59 14.39
C HIS A 57 12.32 -3.61 13.92
N ASN A 58 13.03 -4.74 14.12
CA ASN A 58 14.42 -4.90 13.67
C ASN A 58 14.54 -4.92 12.14
N VAL A 59 13.53 -5.43 11.42
CA VAL A 59 13.50 -5.37 9.95
C VAL A 59 13.41 -3.92 9.47
N ILE A 60 12.47 -3.14 10.02
CA ILE A 60 12.33 -1.73 9.68
C ILE A 60 13.60 -0.95 10.03
N GLN A 61 14.19 -1.19 11.21
CA GLN A 61 15.45 -0.56 11.61
C GLN A 61 16.58 -0.86 10.63
N HIS A 62 16.70 -2.12 10.21
CA HIS A 62 17.71 -2.52 9.23
C HIS A 62 17.48 -1.82 7.88
N VAL A 63 16.25 -1.84 7.36
CA VAL A 63 15.92 -1.14 6.10
C VAL A 63 16.21 0.36 6.22
N LYS A 64 15.86 1.00 7.34
CA LYS A 64 16.11 2.42 7.58
C LYS A 64 17.59 2.77 7.55
N SER A 65 18.46 1.85 8.01
CA SER A 65 19.91 2.09 8.03
C SER A 65 20.55 2.14 6.63
N ILE A 66 19.89 1.59 5.61
CA ILE A 66 20.42 1.48 4.24
C ILE A 66 19.56 2.20 3.19
N SER A 67 18.28 2.47 3.49
CA SER A 67 17.37 3.14 2.56
C SER A 67 17.63 4.64 2.47
N LYS A 68 17.65 5.15 1.24
CA LYS A 68 17.58 6.58 0.92
C LYS A 68 16.14 7.04 0.61
N LYS A 69 15.20 6.09 0.57
CA LYS A 69 13.79 6.34 0.27
C LYS A 69 12.98 6.34 1.56
N PRO A 70 11.92 7.15 1.65
CA PRO A 70 11.00 7.10 2.78
C PRO A 70 10.36 5.71 2.94
N ILE A 71 10.16 5.30 4.20
CA ILE A 71 9.59 4.00 4.56
C ILE A 71 8.19 4.21 5.12
N ILE A 72 7.20 3.63 4.44
CA ILE A 72 5.81 3.60 4.86
C ILE A 72 5.51 2.21 5.41
N ILE A 73 5.08 2.12 6.67
CA ILE A 73 4.59 0.87 7.22
C ILE A 73 3.20 0.59 6.66
N PHE A 74 3.05 -0.59 6.03
CA PHE A 74 1.79 -1.10 5.48
C PHE A 74 1.34 -2.32 6.31
N PRO A 75 0.73 -2.10 7.50
CA PRO A 75 0.53 -3.16 8.47
C PRO A 75 -0.59 -4.11 8.07
N GLY A 76 -0.33 -5.41 8.13
CA GLY A 76 -1.36 -6.45 8.02
C GLY A 76 -2.01 -6.82 9.36
N ASP A 77 -1.37 -6.49 10.48
CA ASP A 77 -1.90 -6.68 11.84
C ASP A 77 -1.38 -5.63 12.83
N ALA A 78 -1.95 -5.63 14.05
CA ALA A 78 -1.65 -4.68 15.11
C ALA A 78 -0.19 -4.71 15.64
N LYS A 79 0.59 -5.75 15.33
CA LYS A 79 1.98 -5.90 15.81
C LYS A 79 2.98 -5.22 14.88
N GLN A 80 2.57 -4.85 13.68
CA GLN A 80 3.44 -4.25 12.68
C GLN A 80 3.55 -2.74 12.89
N VAL A 81 4.13 -2.34 14.02
CA VAL A 81 4.42 -0.94 14.37
C VAL A 81 5.91 -0.78 14.65
N SER A 82 6.52 0.29 14.14
CA SER A 82 7.93 0.59 14.40
C SER A 82 8.21 2.09 14.30
N LYS A 83 8.93 2.64 15.27
CA LYS A 83 9.39 4.03 15.27
C LYS A 83 10.41 4.38 14.18
N TYR A 84 10.95 3.37 13.50
CA TYR A 84 11.94 3.57 12.43
C TYR A 84 11.31 3.77 11.05
N GLY A 85 9.98 3.55 10.91
CA GLY A 85 9.25 3.99 9.71
C GLY A 85 9.10 5.52 9.68
N ASP A 86 8.91 6.08 8.49
CA ASP A 86 8.64 7.51 8.33
C ASP A 86 7.14 7.80 8.49
N ALA A 87 6.28 6.87 8.06
CA ALA A 87 4.84 6.91 8.31
C ALA A 87 4.25 5.50 8.43
N LEU A 88 3.06 5.42 9.02
CA LEU A 88 2.26 4.20 9.11
C LEU A 88 0.87 4.47 8.50
N LEU A 89 0.45 3.62 7.56
CA LEU A 89 -0.92 3.62 7.08
C LEU A 89 -1.81 2.98 8.15
N PHE A 90 -2.61 3.79 8.83
CA PHE A 90 -3.57 3.29 9.82
C PHE A 90 -4.79 2.78 9.09
N LEU A 91 -4.65 1.55 8.58
CA LEU A 91 -5.59 0.95 7.64
C LEU A 91 -6.91 0.58 8.31
N GLN A 92 -8.03 0.91 7.66
CA GLN A 92 -9.34 0.41 7.98
C GLN A 92 -9.95 -0.23 6.72
N LEU A 93 -10.25 -1.54 6.77
CA LEU A 93 -10.80 -2.31 5.64
C LEU A 93 -12.29 -2.02 5.50
N ILE A 94 -12.62 -0.83 5.00
CA ILE A 94 -13.99 -0.33 4.94
C ILE A 94 -14.86 -1.02 3.87
N SER A 95 -14.28 -1.77 2.95
CA SER A 95 -15.02 -2.65 2.02
C SER A 95 -15.51 -3.94 2.68
N GLY A 96 -14.92 -4.33 3.82
CA GLY A 96 -15.33 -5.50 4.60
C GLY A 96 -16.43 -5.19 5.62
N ARG A 97 -16.88 -6.26 6.30
CA ARG A 97 -17.81 -6.16 7.45
C ARG A 97 -17.30 -6.94 8.66
N ASN A 98 -16.05 -7.40 8.61
CA ASN A 98 -15.39 -8.04 9.71
C ASN A 98 -14.91 -6.99 10.72
N PRO A 99 -15.43 -6.96 11.97
CA PRO A 99 -15.05 -5.97 12.97
C PRO A 99 -13.56 -5.99 13.32
N ASP A 100 -12.88 -7.14 13.19
CA ASP A 100 -11.45 -7.23 13.44
C ASP A 100 -10.64 -6.27 12.55
N TYR A 101 -11.03 -6.11 11.29
CA TYR A 101 -10.34 -5.23 10.34
C TYR A 101 -10.98 -3.86 10.17
N LEU A 102 -12.18 -3.67 10.77
CA LEU A 102 -12.83 -2.36 10.82
C LEU A 102 -12.40 -1.53 12.03
N ILE A 103 -12.12 -2.16 13.18
CA ILE A 103 -11.79 -1.41 14.40
C ILE A 103 -10.85 -2.16 15.36
N GLU A 104 -10.90 -3.48 15.45
CA GLU A 104 -10.21 -4.22 16.52
C GLU A 104 -8.67 -4.13 16.36
N GLN A 105 -8.14 -4.21 15.12
CA GLN A 105 -6.71 -4.05 14.87
C GLN A 105 -6.23 -2.64 15.25
N GLN A 106 -7.04 -1.62 14.98
CA GLN A 106 -6.75 -0.24 15.33
C GLN A 106 -6.74 -0.05 16.86
N VAL A 107 -7.71 -0.62 17.58
CA VAL A 107 -7.75 -0.58 19.05
C VAL A 107 -6.51 -1.26 19.64
N LYS A 108 -6.13 -2.44 19.15
CA LYS A 108 -4.96 -3.19 19.62
C LYS A 108 -3.63 -2.48 19.38
N SER A 109 -3.51 -1.71 18.30
CA SER A 109 -2.27 -1.04 17.92
C SER A 109 -2.16 0.41 18.41
N ALA A 110 -3.27 1.04 18.81
CA ALA A 110 -3.35 2.49 19.07
C ALA A 110 -2.27 2.99 20.03
N GLN A 111 -2.06 2.32 21.19
CA GLN A 111 -1.07 2.75 22.15
C GLN A 111 0.35 2.64 21.60
N ALA A 112 0.67 1.53 20.91
CA ALA A 112 1.98 1.33 20.29
C ALA A 112 2.27 2.36 19.19
N VAL A 113 1.25 2.75 18.41
CA VAL A 113 1.37 3.80 17.39
C VAL A 113 1.68 5.15 18.03
N ILE A 114 0.97 5.52 19.11
CA ILE A 114 1.21 6.77 19.85
C ILE A 114 2.63 6.76 20.44
N ASP A 115 3.02 5.69 21.13
CA ASP A 115 4.32 5.57 21.80
C ASP A 115 5.50 5.57 20.80
N SER A 116 5.27 5.11 19.58
CA SER A 116 6.30 5.11 18.54
C SER A 116 6.64 6.51 18.00
N GLY A 117 5.71 7.47 18.11
CA GLY A 117 5.84 8.81 17.55
C GLY A 117 5.87 8.87 16.02
N ILE A 118 5.54 7.76 15.33
CA ILE A 118 5.50 7.69 13.87
C ILE A 118 4.35 8.54 13.31
N GLU A 119 4.52 9.12 12.12
CA GLU A 119 3.41 9.77 11.42
C GLU A 119 2.32 8.74 11.11
N CYS A 120 1.16 8.87 11.77
CA CYS A 120 0.02 7.98 11.61
C CYS A 120 -0.96 8.56 10.60
N ILE A 121 -1.22 7.84 9.51
CA ILE A 121 -2.08 8.32 8.40
C ILE A 121 -3.34 7.47 8.32
N PRO A 122 -4.52 8.00 8.76
CA PRO A 122 -5.80 7.32 8.63
C PRO A 122 -6.11 7.01 7.16
N THR A 123 -6.27 5.72 6.84
CA THR A 123 -6.36 5.25 5.46
C THR A 123 -7.55 4.33 5.26
N SER A 124 -8.44 4.71 4.32
CA SER A 124 -9.48 3.83 3.81
C SER A 124 -8.84 2.73 2.96
N TYR A 125 -9.01 1.47 3.33
CA TYR A 125 -8.57 0.34 2.54
C TYR A 125 -9.77 -0.34 1.90
N VAL A 126 -9.81 -0.36 0.55
CA VAL A 126 -10.92 -0.88 -0.24
C VAL A 126 -10.41 -2.03 -1.10
N LEU A 127 -10.86 -3.24 -0.78
CA LEU A 127 -10.50 -4.44 -1.51
C LEU A 127 -11.47 -4.64 -2.69
N LEU A 128 -10.91 -4.66 -3.89
CA LEU A 128 -11.61 -4.88 -5.14
C LEU A 128 -11.29 -6.29 -5.69
N ASP A 129 -12.19 -6.84 -6.49
CA ASP A 129 -11.99 -8.14 -7.12
C ASP A 129 -10.93 -8.05 -8.23
N GLY A 130 -9.79 -8.68 -7.99
CA GLY A 130 -8.69 -8.84 -8.95
C GLY A 130 -8.69 -10.22 -9.63
N GLU A 131 -9.81 -10.93 -9.63
CA GLU A 131 -9.96 -12.30 -10.15
C GLU A 131 -9.00 -13.31 -9.52
N ASN A 132 -8.74 -13.14 -8.23
CA ASN A 132 -7.92 -14.04 -7.45
C ASN A 132 -8.43 -14.16 -6.02
N ASN A 133 -7.99 -15.21 -5.34
CA ASN A 133 -8.26 -15.38 -3.90
C ASN A 133 -7.10 -14.77 -3.10
N SER A 134 -7.09 -13.45 -2.96
CA SER A 134 -6.00 -12.71 -2.32
C SER A 134 -5.82 -13.06 -0.83
N SER A 135 -4.60 -12.84 -0.31
CA SER A 135 -4.31 -13.06 1.10
C SER A 135 -5.19 -12.20 2.00
N VAL A 136 -5.44 -10.95 1.60
CA VAL A 136 -6.32 -10.02 2.34
C VAL A 136 -7.74 -10.58 2.43
N ALA A 137 -8.33 -11.03 1.30
CA ALA A 137 -9.68 -11.62 1.28
C ALA A 137 -9.79 -12.81 2.24
N LYS A 138 -8.78 -13.71 2.22
CA LYS A 138 -8.76 -14.91 3.09
C LYS A 138 -8.64 -14.55 4.56
N VAL A 139 -7.67 -13.70 4.92
CA VAL A 139 -7.35 -13.39 6.31
C VAL A 139 -8.46 -12.54 6.94
N SER A 140 -9.01 -11.59 6.21
CA SER A 140 -10.09 -10.72 6.70
C SER A 140 -11.49 -11.32 6.54
N GLN A 141 -11.63 -12.47 5.86
CA GLN A 141 -12.91 -13.05 5.50
C GLN A 141 -13.83 -12.06 4.77
N THR A 142 -13.22 -11.21 3.94
CA THR A 142 -13.92 -10.17 3.19
C THR A 142 -14.11 -10.60 1.75
N THR A 143 -15.34 -10.50 1.25
CA THR A 143 -15.63 -10.64 -0.18
C THR A 143 -15.21 -9.33 -0.87
N PRO A 144 -14.28 -9.37 -1.84
CA PRO A 144 -13.90 -8.17 -2.60
C PRO A 144 -15.10 -7.58 -3.35
N ILE A 145 -15.15 -6.26 -3.49
CA ILE A 145 -16.18 -5.60 -4.30
C ILE A 145 -15.84 -5.83 -5.78
N LYS A 146 -16.82 -6.28 -6.56
CA LYS A 146 -16.63 -6.46 -8.01
C LYS A 146 -16.33 -5.10 -8.67
N GLN A 147 -15.38 -5.07 -9.57
CA GLN A 147 -14.99 -3.81 -10.24
C GLN A 147 -16.08 -3.21 -11.14
N THR A 148 -17.12 -4.00 -11.47
CA THR A 148 -18.32 -3.53 -12.17
C THR A 148 -19.32 -2.81 -11.25
N GLU A 149 -19.17 -2.90 -9.93
CA GLU A 149 -20.08 -2.31 -8.94
C GLU A 149 -19.61 -0.89 -8.56
N LEU A 150 -19.50 0.00 -9.56
CA LEU A 150 -18.92 1.33 -9.42
C LEU A 150 -19.60 2.18 -8.35
N ASP A 151 -20.92 2.10 -8.23
CA ASP A 151 -21.68 2.84 -7.20
C ASP A 151 -21.34 2.40 -5.78
N ILE A 152 -21.11 1.09 -5.58
CA ILE A 152 -20.71 0.54 -4.27
C ILE A 152 -19.28 0.98 -3.94
N ILE A 153 -18.38 0.93 -4.93
CA ILE A 153 -16.99 1.38 -4.76
C ILE A 153 -16.96 2.86 -4.38
N LEU A 154 -17.68 3.70 -5.13
CA LEU A 154 -17.75 5.14 -4.86
C LEU A 154 -18.36 5.44 -3.48
N SER A 155 -19.48 4.82 -3.16
CA SER A 155 -20.14 5.03 -1.86
C SER A 155 -19.23 4.61 -0.70
N THR A 156 -18.46 3.51 -0.87
CA THR A 156 -17.50 3.05 0.12
C THR A 156 -16.35 4.06 0.30
N ALA A 157 -15.80 4.58 -0.80
CA ALA A 157 -14.74 5.59 -0.75
C ALA A 157 -15.21 6.90 -0.09
N LEU A 158 -16.41 7.36 -0.44
CA LEU A 158 -17.03 8.56 0.16
C LEU A 158 -17.30 8.37 1.66
N ALA A 159 -17.73 7.19 2.08
CA ALA A 159 -17.89 6.88 3.50
C ALA A 159 -16.56 7.04 4.25
N GLY A 160 -15.47 6.52 3.73
CA GLY A 160 -14.14 6.70 4.31
C GLY A 160 -13.71 8.17 4.40
N GLN A 161 -13.99 8.96 3.36
CA GLN A 161 -13.73 10.40 3.37
C GLN A 161 -14.54 11.11 4.47
N LEU A 162 -15.81 10.78 4.62
CA LEU A 162 -16.70 11.37 5.65
C LEU A 162 -16.30 10.93 7.07
N LEU A 163 -15.71 9.74 7.23
CA LEU A 163 -15.11 9.29 8.48
C LEU A 163 -13.79 9.99 8.82
N GLY A 164 -13.27 10.85 7.94
CA GLY A 164 -12.04 11.62 8.16
C GLY A 164 -10.76 10.92 7.72
N HIS A 165 -10.84 9.82 6.97
CA HIS A 165 -9.65 9.20 6.40
C HIS A 165 -8.99 10.12 5.37
N GLN A 166 -7.68 10.21 5.44
CA GLN A 166 -6.90 11.17 4.65
C GLN A 166 -6.36 10.57 3.35
N LEU A 167 -6.19 9.25 3.32
CA LEU A 167 -5.82 8.48 2.13
C LEU A 167 -6.90 7.46 1.78
N LEU A 168 -6.99 7.16 0.49
CA LEU A 168 -7.77 6.04 -0.04
C LEU A 168 -6.83 5.07 -0.74
N TYR A 169 -6.82 3.82 -0.32
CA TYR A 169 -6.08 2.73 -0.96
C TYR A 169 -7.05 1.78 -1.66
N LEU A 170 -7.00 1.72 -2.99
CA LEU A 170 -7.69 0.73 -3.80
C LEU A 170 -6.77 -0.46 -4.06
N GLU A 171 -7.15 -1.64 -3.61
CA GLU A 171 -6.35 -2.87 -3.68
C GLU A 171 -7.06 -3.95 -4.47
N ALA A 172 -6.43 -4.45 -5.55
CA ALA A 172 -6.94 -5.60 -6.29
C ALA A 172 -6.47 -6.96 -5.71
N GLY A 173 -5.56 -6.92 -4.75
CA GLY A 173 -4.99 -8.12 -4.11
C GLY A 173 -3.63 -8.53 -4.65
N SER A 174 -2.78 -9.05 -3.75
CA SER A 174 -1.47 -9.59 -4.14
C SER A 174 -1.64 -10.74 -5.13
N GLY A 175 -0.93 -10.69 -6.26
CA GLY A 175 -1.02 -11.67 -7.33
C GLY A 175 -2.31 -11.59 -8.15
N ALA A 176 -3.05 -10.46 -8.09
CA ALA A 176 -4.25 -10.25 -8.88
C ALA A 176 -3.98 -10.43 -10.38
N LYS A 177 -4.95 -11.04 -11.08
CA LYS A 177 -4.89 -11.20 -12.54
C LYS A 177 -5.26 -9.90 -13.25
N VAL A 178 -6.19 -9.16 -12.64
CA VAL A 178 -6.71 -7.89 -13.15
C VAL A 178 -6.39 -6.80 -12.12
N PRO A 179 -5.66 -5.74 -12.49
CA PRO A 179 -5.43 -4.59 -11.61
C PRO A 179 -6.72 -3.77 -11.46
N VAL A 180 -6.70 -2.77 -10.58
CA VAL A 180 -7.79 -1.79 -10.47
C VAL A 180 -8.03 -1.15 -11.83
N SER A 181 -9.29 -1.13 -12.27
CA SER A 181 -9.67 -0.60 -13.58
C SER A 181 -9.45 0.91 -13.68
N LEU A 182 -9.06 1.38 -14.86
CA LEU A 182 -8.89 2.82 -15.09
C LEU A 182 -10.22 3.58 -14.94
N GLU A 183 -11.33 2.95 -15.24
CA GLU A 183 -12.66 3.51 -15.03
C GLU A 183 -12.95 3.77 -13.54
N THR A 184 -12.64 2.79 -12.67
CA THR A 184 -12.74 2.96 -11.22
C THR A 184 -11.85 4.11 -10.73
N ILE A 185 -10.59 4.16 -11.18
CA ILE A 185 -9.64 5.22 -10.81
C ILE A 185 -10.17 6.59 -11.22
N GLN A 186 -10.63 6.73 -12.47
CA GLN A 186 -11.17 7.99 -13.00
C GLN A 186 -12.40 8.45 -12.22
N LEU A 187 -13.33 7.53 -11.91
CA LEU A 187 -14.51 7.82 -11.10
C LEU A 187 -14.10 8.35 -9.71
N ILE A 188 -13.24 7.63 -9.02
CA ILE A 188 -12.79 8.00 -7.67
C ILE A 188 -12.06 9.35 -7.68
N LYS A 189 -11.12 9.57 -8.59
CA LYS A 189 -10.40 10.86 -8.73
C LYS A 189 -11.34 12.04 -8.99
N SER A 190 -12.44 11.82 -9.72
CA SER A 190 -13.42 12.87 -10.01
C SER A 190 -14.36 13.19 -8.85
N LYS A 191 -14.53 12.30 -7.87
CA LYS A 191 -15.57 12.37 -6.83
C LYS A 191 -15.03 12.46 -5.40
N THR A 192 -13.76 12.11 -5.16
CA THR A 192 -13.16 12.15 -3.83
C THR A 192 -12.03 13.17 -3.77
N LYS A 193 -11.67 13.61 -2.54
CA LYS A 193 -10.58 14.57 -2.29
C LYS A 193 -9.34 13.92 -1.68
N GLN A 194 -9.44 12.64 -1.31
CA GLN A 194 -8.35 11.92 -0.68
C GLN A 194 -7.22 11.68 -1.70
N ALA A 195 -5.98 11.68 -1.23
CA ALA A 195 -4.89 11.17 -2.04
C ALA A 195 -5.11 9.67 -2.29
N LEU A 196 -4.94 9.26 -3.56
CA LEU A 196 -5.27 7.91 -4.02
C LEU A 196 -4.02 7.06 -4.14
N ILE A 197 -4.04 5.94 -3.45
CA ILE A 197 -3.06 4.85 -3.60
C ILE A 197 -3.73 3.70 -4.35
N VAL A 198 -3.03 3.10 -5.29
CA VAL A 198 -3.53 1.95 -6.07
C VAL A 198 -2.51 0.83 -6.06
N GLY A 199 -2.95 -0.38 -5.71
CA GLY A 199 -2.10 -1.58 -5.68
C GLY A 199 -2.80 -2.85 -6.18
N GLY A 200 -2.00 -3.91 -6.34
CA GLY A 200 -2.46 -5.23 -6.75
C GLY A 200 -2.51 -5.43 -8.28
N GLY A 201 -1.88 -6.52 -8.75
CA GLY A 201 -1.96 -6.97 -10.14
C GLY A 201 -1.26 -6.10 -11.19
N ILE A 202 -0.50 -5.10 -10.80
CA ILE A 202 0.18 -4.17 -11.72
C ILE A 202 1.46 -4.84 -12.24
N LYS A 203 1.45 -5.27 -13.51
CA LYS A 203 2.55 -6.03 -14.14
C LYS A 203 3.08 -5.38 -15.44
N LYS A 204 2.44 -4.32 -15.92
CA LYS A 204 2.77 -3.69 -17.21
C LYS A 204 3.08 -2.21 -17.02
N ILE A 205 4.08 -1.73 -17.75
CA ILE A 205 4.50 -0.32 -17.73
C ILE A 205 3.39 0.58 -18.24
N GLU A 206 2.66 0.14 -19.28
CA GLU A 206 1.55 0.90 -19.85
C GLU A 206 0.44 1.13 -18.82
N THR A 207 0.22 0.16 -17.91
CA THR A 207 -0.74 0.31 -16.81
C THR A 207 -0.28 1.37 -15.81
N ILE A 208 1.01 1.40 -15.48
CA ILE A 208 1.58 2.42 -14.59
C ILE A 208 1.43 3.80 -15.21
N GLN A 209 1.81 3.96 -16.49
CA GLN A 209 1.70 5.22 -17.22
C GLN A 209 0.25 5.72 -17.32
N ALA A 210 -0.70 4.82 -17.56
CA ALA A 210 -2.12 5.16 -17.57
C ALA A 210 -2.61 5.63 -16.19
N MET A 211 -2.18 4.98 -15.09
CA MET A 211 -2.51 5.40 -13.73
C MET A 211 -1.85 6.76 -13.38
N GLN A 212 -0.62 6.99 -13.83
CA GLN A 212 0.06 8.29 -13.69
C GLN A 212 -0.70 9.40 -14.41
N ALA A 213 -1.13 9.16 -15.66
CA ALA A 213 -1.92 10.10 -16.44
C ALA A 213 -3.28 10.44 -15.80
N LEU A 214 -3.87 9.53 -15.02
CA LEU A 214 -5.08 9.77 -14.24
C LEU A 214 -4.82 10.47 -12.90
N GLY A 215 -3.56 10.78 -12.59
CA GLY A 215 -3.18 11.50 -11.37
C GLY A 215 -3.28 10.65 -10.10
N VAL A 216 -3.06 9.33 -10.18
CA VAL A 216 -2.88 8.48 -8.98
C VAL A 216 -1.69 9.01 -8.19
N ASN A 217 -1.83 9.18 -6.88
CA ASN A 217 -0.78 9.74 -6.05
C ASN A 217 0.37 8.74 -5.84
N LEU A 218 0.04 7.49 -5.50
CA LEU A 218 1.03 6.44 -5.28
C LEU A 218 0.57 5.12 -5.92
N ILE A 219 1.40 4.56 -6.80
CA ILE A 219 1.18 3.29 -7.47
C ILE A 219 2.06 2.25 -6.77
N VAL A 220 1.43 1.24 -6.15
CA VAL A 220 2.14 0.24 -5.33
C VAL A 220 2.34 -1.04 -6.12
N ILE A 221 3.60 -1.45 -6.22
CA ILE A 221 4.03 -2.63 -6.95
C ILE A 221 4.68 -3.60 -5.96
N GLY A 222 4.26 -4.85 -5.96
CA GLY A 222 4.84 -5.92 -5.15
C GLY A 222 5.28 -7.09 -6.04
N THR A 223 4.32 -7.97 -6.36
CA THR A 223 4.56 -9.24 -7.06
C THR A 223 5.33 -9.12 -8.38
N ALA A 224 5.10 -8.06 -9.17
CA ALA A 224 5.81 -7.88 -10.43
C ALA A 224 7.33 -7.72 -10.24
N PHE A 225 7.73 -7.07 -9.15
CA PHE A 225 9.13 -6.94 -8.79
C PHE A 225 9.70 -8.22 -8.16
N GLU A 226 8.91 -8.94 -7.37
CA GLU A 226 9.28 -10.26 -6.83
C GLU A 226 9.57 -11.26 -7.96
N GLU A 227 8.74 -11.24 -9.03
CA GLU A 227 8.87 -12.08 -10.21
C GLU A 227 9.99 -11.64 -11.15
N ASN A 228 10.28 -10.34 -11.26
CA ASN A 228 11.31 -9.77 -12.12
C ASN A 228 11.98 -8.55 -11.47
N PRO A 229 13.12 -8.72 -10.79
CA PRO A 229 13.85 -7.61 -10.16
C PRO A 229 14.33 -6.50 -11.11
N SER A 230 14.37 -6.76 -12.42
CA SER A 230 14.68 -5.74 -13.44
C SER A 230 13.45 -4.95 -13.91
N PHE A 231 12.27 -5.20 -13.33
CA PHE A 231 11.02 -4.53 -13.73
C PHE A 231 11.17 -3.00 -13.76
N PHE A 232 11.91 -2.41 -12.82
CA PHE A 232 12.11 -0.96 -12.75
C PHE A 232 13.22 -0.43 -13.67
N GLU A 233 14.08 -1.29 -14.24
CA GLU A 233 15.13 -0.87 -15.17
C GLU A 233 14.56 -0.46 -16.53
N VAL A 234 13.33 -0.90 -16.83
CA VAL A 234 12.63 -0.63 -18.09
C VAL A 234 11.82 0.67 -18.05
N LEU A 235 11.56 1.23 -16.86
CA LEU A 235 10.84 2.49 -16.72
C LEU A 235 11.81 3.67 -16.95
N PRO A 236 11.50 4.62 -17.86
CA PRO A 236 12.34 5.77 -18.07
C PRO A 236 12.39 6.61 -16.78
N LYS A 237 13.60 7.00 -16.35
CA LYS A 237 13.73 8.05 -15.33
C LYS A 237 13.15 9.33 -15.94
N GLU A 238 12.19 9.96 -15.26
CA GLU A 238 11.75 11.29 -15.64
C GLU A 238 13.00 12.21 -15.68
N GLN A 239 13.18 12.91 -16.80
CA GLN A 239 14.22 13.91 -17.00
C GLN A 239 13.89 15.19 -16.24
#